data_c3d1984b3e882482d81033adb7f83dc5
#
_entry.id   c3d1984b3e882482d81033adb7f83dc5
#
_cell.length_a   1.000
_cell.length_b   1.000
_cell.length_c   1.000
_cell.angle_alpha   90.00
_cell.angle_beta   90.00
_cell.angle_gamma   90.00
#
_symmetry.space_group_name_H-M   'P 1'
#
loop_
_entity.id
_entity.type
_entity.pdbx_description
1 polymer ?
#
loop_
_entity_poly.entity_id
_entity_poly.type
_entity_poly.pdbx_seq_one_letter_code
_entity_poly.pdbx_strand_id
1 'polypeptide(L)'
;MARRSADTLLKHLLNTTSNRSPWLTRSVTYMPRPGDGAPRAVTLIPGDGIGPLVTGAVEQVMEAMHAPVYFEKYEVHGDMKKIPEEVLESIRKNKVCLKGGLATPVGGGVSSLNVQLRKELDLYASLVNCFNLRGLPTRHQNVDIVVIRENTEGEYSGLEHEVVPGVVESLKVITKFCSERVAKYAFEYAYLNNRKTVTAVHKANIMKLADGLFLESCREVAKKYPGIKYNEMIVDNCSMQLVSKPEQFDVMVTPNLYGNLVANTAAGIAGGTGVMPGGNVGADNAVFEQGASAGNVGSDEIVREKKANPVALLLSSAMMLRHLQFPSFADRLETAVKQVIAEGKYRTPDLGGDSTTQEVVDAIIASLN
;
A
#
# COMPACT_ATOMS: atom_id res chain seq x y z
N MET A 1 3.43 -26.99 6.76
CA MET A 1 3.77 -25.66 7.33
C MET A 1 2.86 -24.53 6.84
N ALA A 2 2.42 -24.50 5.58
CA ALA A 2 1.53 -23.44 5.05
C ALA A 2 0.15 -23.29 5.73
N ARG A 3 -0.42 -24.36 6.30
CA ARG A 3 -1.72 -24.27 7.01
C ARG A 3 -1.67 -23.48 8.32
N ARG A 4 -0.56 -23.49 9.05
CA ARG A 4 -0.45 -22.72 10.31
C ARG A 4 -0.37 -21.21 10.11
N SER A 5 0.19 -20.75 9.00
CA SER A 5 0.36 -19.33 8.67
C SER A 5 -0.97 -18.64 8.32
N ALA A 6 -1.82 -19.32 7.52
CA ALA A 6 -3.14 -18.80 7.15
C ALA A 6 -4.08 -18.71 8.36
N ASP A 7 -4.03 -19.72 9.25
CA ASP A 7 -4.83 -19.74 10.48
C ASP A 7 -4.43 -18.63 11.47
N THR A 8 -3.17 -18.23 11.46
CA THR A 8 -2.68 -17.14 12.34
C THR A 8 -3.14 -15.77 11.84
N LEU A 9 -3.06 -15.53 10.52
CA LEU A 9 -3.60 -14.31 9.87
C LEU A 9 -5.13 -14.24 10.02
N LEU A 10 -5.83 -15.35 9.80
CA LEU A 10 -7.28 -15.42 9.97
C LEU A 10 -7.70 -15.14 11.42
N LYS A 11 -6.97 -15.69 12.41
CA LYS A 11 -7.23 -15.42 13.82
C LYS A 11 -6.95 -13.99 14.22
N HIS A 12 -5.91 -13.34 13.69
CA HIS A 12 -5.64 -11.92 13.92
C HIS A 12 -6.71 -11.03 13.28
N LEU A 13 -7.16 -11.35 12.08
CA LEU A 13 -8.19 -10.57 11.37
C LEU A 13 -9.60 -10.82 11.93
N LEU A 14 -9.92 -12.04 12.35
CA LEU A 14 -11.22 -12.39 12.94
C LEU A 14 -11.43 -11.81 14.34
N ASN A 15 -10.38 -11.56 15.10
CA ASN A 15 -10.49 -10.88 16.40
C ASN A 15 -10.83 -9.38 16.29
N THR A 16 -10.76 -8.79 15.09
CA THR A 16 -11.14 -7.37 14.84
C THR A 16 -12.58 -7.21 14.38
N THR A 17 -13.30 -8.29 14.04
CA THR A 17 -14.67 -8.27 13.51
C THR A 17 -15.72 -8.70 14.52
N SER A 18 -15.68 -8.24 15.77
CA SER A 18 -16.86 -8.36 16.61
C SER A 18 -17.85 -7.25 16.27
N ASN A 19 -18.87 -7.62 15.51
CA ASN A 19 -20.18 -6.96 15.35
C ASN A 19 -20.20 -5.43 15.49
N ARG A 20 -20.22 -4.67 14.39
CA ARG A 20 -20.76 -3.32 14.40
C ARG A 20 -21.50 -2.97 13.12
N SER A 21 -22.76 -2.65 13.33
CA SER A 21 -23.62 -1.89 12.41
C SER A 21 -22.99 -0.51 12.13
N PRO A 22 -23.00 -0.01 10.88
CA PRO A 22 -22.36 1.25 10.50
C PRO A 22 -22.96 2.52 11.11
N TRP A 23 -23.98 2.41 11.94
CA TRP A 23 -24.83 3.55 12.36
C TRP A 23 -24.82 3.86 13.86
N LEU A 24 -24.01 3.20 14.65
CA LEU A 24 -23.90 3.51 16.06
C LEU A 24 -22.50 4.05 16.38
N THR A 25 -22.37 5.38 16.38
CA THR A 25 -21.33 6.12 17.07
C THR A 25 -21.44 5.87 18.58
N ARG A 26 -20.99 4.73 19.05
CA ARG A 26 -20.61 4.54 20.42
C ARG A 26 -19.10 4.69 20.48
N SER A 27 -18.63 5.69 21.22
CA SER A 27 -17.26 5.73 21.72
C SER A 27 -17.04 4.45 22.54
N VAL A 28 -16.55 3.41 21.88
CA VAL A 28 -16.11 2.23 22.61
C VAL A 28 -14.74 2.58 23.15
N THR A 29 -14.73 2.84 24.43
CA THR A 29 -13.50 2.88 25.20
C THR A 29 -12.84 1.52 25.01
N TYR A 30 -11.78 1.48 24.19
CA TYR A 30 -10.94 0.29 24.08
C TYR A 30 -10.36 0.03 25.47
N MET A 31 -10.71 -1.11 26.05
CA MET A 31 -9.99 -1.60 27.23
C MET A 31 -8.84 -2.47 26.74
N PRO A 32 -7.58 -2.02 26.88
CA PRO A 32 -6.42 -2.81 26.50
C PRO A 32 -6.43 -4.12 27.29
N ARG A 33 -6.23 -5.24 26.61
CA ARG A 33 -5.92 -6.50 27.30
C ARG A 33 -4.53 -6.38 27.93
N PRO A 34 -4.23 -7.12 29.00
CA PRO A 34 -2.88 -7.17 29.53
C PRO A 34 -1.89 -7.56 28.42
N GLY A 35 -0.95 -6.65 28.07
CA GLY A 35 -0.02 -6.76 26.98
C GLY A 35 -0.39 -6.00 25.68
N ASP A 36 -1.65 -5.60 25.47
CA ASP A 36 -2.09 -4.87 24.27
C ASP A 36 -1.63 -3.41 24.21
N GLY A 37 -1.19 -2.84 25.32
CA GLY A 37 -0.66 -1.48 25.43
C GLY A 37 0.88 -1.41 25.41
N ALA A 38 1.58 -2.51 25.25
CA ALA A 38 3.04 -2.51 25.17
C ALA A 38 3.50 -1.83 23.87
N PRO A 39 4.48 -0.88 23.95
CA PRO A 39 5.03 -0.26 22.76
C PRO A 39 5.58 -1.29 21.79
N ARG A 40 5.32 -1.09 20.49
CA ARG A 40 5.79 -1.95 19.40
C ARG A 40 6.96 -1.29 18.68
N ALA A 41 8.03 -2.06 18.48
CA ALA A 41 9.12 -1.65 17.61
C ALA A 41 8.66 -1.69 16.15
N VAL A 42 8.98 -0.66 15.40
CA VAL A 42 8.76 -0.56 13.95
C VAL A 42 10.07 -0.21 13.30
N THR A 43 10.50 -1.00 12.32
CA THR A 43 11.67 -0.64 11.52
C THR A 43 11.32 0.54 10.63
N LEU A 44 12.13 1.61 10.65
CA LEU A 44 11.90 2.82 9.85
C LEU A 44 13.02 2.97 8.84
N ILE A 45 12.64 3.08 7.56
CA ILE A 45 13.55 3.39 6.46
C ILE A 45 13.12 4.72 5.86
N PRO A 46 13.83 5.84 6.12
CA PRO A 46 13.52 7.13 5.52
C PRO A 46 13.61 7.09 3.99
N GLY A 47 14.66 6.48 3.45
CA GLY A 47 14.90 6.41 2.01
C GLY A 47 15.40 7.71 1.40
N ASP A 48 15.05 7.95 0.12
CA ASP A 48 15.58 9.02 -0.71
C ASP A 48 14.60 10.20 -0.87
N GLY A 49 15.13 11.31 -1.32
CA GLY A 49 14.36 12.48 -1.73
C GLY A 49 13.46 13.03 -0.63
N ILE A 50 12.14 12.99 -0.84
CA ILE A 50 11.15 13.44 0.15
C ILE A 50 11.03 12.50 1.36
N GLY A 51 11.59 11.28 1.28
CA GLY A 51 11.46 10.25 2.30
C GLY A 51 11.76 10.72 3.72
N PRO A 52 12.94 11.36 4.00
CA PRO A 52 13.24 11.88 5.33
C PRO A 52 12.25 12.93 5.84
N LEU A 53 11.67 13.76 4.95
CA LEU A 53 10.66 14.75 5.34
C LEU A 53 9.35 14.09 5.76
N VAL A 54 8.87 13.14 4.97
CA VAL A 54 7.56 12.49 5.24
C VAL A 54 7.64 11.47 6.37
N THR A 55 8.78 10.79 6.57
CA THR A 55 8.97 9.92 7.74
C THR A 55 9.13 10.73 9.02
N GLY A 56 9.86 11.85 8.97
CA GLY A 56 9.94 12.78 10.10
C GLY A 56 8.58 13.38 10.47
N ALA A 57 7.71 13.62 9.51
CA ALA A 57 6.32 14.00 9.75
C ALA A 57 5.55 12.92 10.52
N VAL A 58 5.73 11.64 10.15
CA VAL A 58 5.11 10.54 10.89
C VAL A 58 5.64 10.43 12.31
N GLU A 59 6.98 10.53 12.50
CA GLU A 59 7.58 10.49 13.84
C GLU A 59 6.97 11.55 14.75
N GLN A 60 6.87 12.81 14.30
CA GLN A 60 6.29 13.92 15.04
C GLN A 60 4.80 13.68 15.42
N VAL A 61 4.01 13.20 14.46
CA VAL A 61 2.58 12.95 14.69
C VAL A 61 2.38 11.76 15.65
N MET A 62 3.17 10.69 15.53
CA MET A 62 3.11 9.55 16.45
C MET A 62 3.48 9.93 17.87
N GLU A 63 4.50 10.79 18.04
CA GLU A 63 4.88 11.34 19.34
C GLU A 63 3.76 12.21 19.94
N ALA A 64 3.22 13.15 19.15
CA ALA A 64 2.15 14.05 19.61
C ALA A 64 0.86 13.31 20.03
N MET A 65 0.54 12.20 19.38
CA MET A 65 -0.63 11.38 19.73
C MET A 65 -0.33 10.31 20.79
N HIS A 66 0.91 10.25 21.29
CA HIS A 66 1.39 9.22 22.23
C HIS A 66 1.10 7.79 21.75
N ALA A 67 1.31 7.54 20.45
CA ALA A 67 1.09 6.22 19.88
C ALA A 67 2.06 5.21 20.49
N PRO A 68 1.60 3.99 20.83
CA PRO A 68 2.45 2.97 21.48
C PRO A 68 3.36 2.28 20.46
N VAL A 69 4.16 3.07 19.74
CA VAL A 69 5.15 2.62 18.78
C VAL A 69 6.46 3.37 18.97
N TYR A 70 7.58 2.72 18.69
CA TYR A 70 8.88 3.38 18.62
C TYR A 70 9.62 2.91 17.37
N PHE A 71 10.40 3.80 16.76
CA PHE A 71 11.05 3.55 15.49
C PHE A 71 12.52 3.15 15.67
N GLU A 72 12.91 2.01 15.08
CA GLU A 72 14.30 1.62 14.86
C GLU A 72 14.69 2.09 13.45
N LYS A 73 15.45 3.20 13.35
CA LYS A 73 15.74 3.89 12.10
C LYS A 73 17.00 3.35 11.44
N TYR A 74 16.92 3.09 10.14
CA TYR A 74 18.03 2.62 9.31
C TYR A 74 18.13 3.45 8.04
N GLU A 75 19.35 3.89 7.73
CA GLU A 75 19.65 4.62 6.51
C GLU A 75 19.83 3.63 5.34
N VAL A 76 18.92 3.67 4.38
CA VAL A 76 18.95 2.89 3.16
C VAL A 76 18.68 3.81 1.98
N HIS A 77 19.52 3.75 0.96
CA HIS A 77 19.44 4.59 -0.24
C HIS A 77 19.36 3.74 -1.51
N GLY A 78 18.66 4.23 -2.52
CA GLY A 78 18.37 3.48 -3.75
C GLY A 78 19.58 3.17 -4.62
N ASP A 79 20.73 3.84 -4.40
CA ASP A 79 22.00 3.59 -5.08
C ASP A 79 22.82 2.44 -4.46
N MET A 80 22.40 1.92 -3.30
CA MET A 80 23.04 0.78 -2.67
C MET A 80 22.84 -0.48 -3.54
N LYS A 81 23.88 -1.36 -3.57
CA LYS A 81 23.82 -2.61 -4.34
C LYS A 81 22.84 -3.63 -3.75
N LYS A 82 22.66 -3.63 -2.45
CA LYS A 82 21.77 -4.53 -1.71
C LYS A 82 21.32 -3.89 -0.40
N ILE A 83 20.20 -4.36 0.12
CA ILE A 83 19.72 -3.98 1.44
C ILE A 83 20.66 -4.57 2.50
N PRO A 84 21.10 -3.78 3.49
CA PRO A 84 21.90 -4.29 4.61
C PRO A 84 21.16 -5.40 5.36
N GLU A 85 21.86 -6.47 5.73
CA GLU A 85 21.24 -7.62 6.44
C GLU A 85 20.65 -7.20 7.79
N GLU A 86 21.26 -6.29 8.49
CA GLU A 86 20.75 -5.73 9.75
C GLU A 86 19.34 -5.12 9.62
N VAL A 87 19.04 -4.52 8.46
CA VAL A 87 17.70 -3.98 8.16
C VAL A 87 16.69 -5.11 7.98
N LEU A 88 17.05 -6.15 7.23
CA LEU A 88 16.23 -7.32 7.04
C LEU A 88 15.96 -8.07 8.35
N GLU A 89 16.99 -8.21 9.19
CA GLU A 89 16.87 -8.80 10.52
C GLU A 89 15.96 -7.98 11.44
N SER A 90 16.09 -6.64 11.42
CA SER A 90 15.20 -5.75 12.16
C SER A 90 13.74 -5.92 11.72
N ILE A 91 13.47 -5.97 10.41
CA ILE A 91 12.10 -6.18 9.89
C ILE A 91 11.58 -7.57 10.27
N ARG A 92 12.40 -8.61 10.15
CA ARG A 92 12.01 -9.98 10.55
C ARG A 92 11.72 -10.09 12.05
N LYS A 93 12.46 -9.36 12.88
CA LYS A 93 12.25 -9.25 14.35
C LYS A 93 10.97 -8.48 14.68
N ASN A 94 10.84 -7.27 14.14
CA ASN A 94 9.76 -6.34 14.46
C ASN A 94 8.45 -6.69 13.74
N LYS A 95 8.52 -7.48 12.64
CA LYS A 95 7.40 -7.89 11.77
C LYS A 95 6.79 -6.77 10.96
N VAL A 96 7.10 -5.52 11.25
CA VAL A 96 6.55 -4.32 10.62
C VAL A 96 7.65 -3.32 10.30
N CYS A 97 7.56 -2.73 9.12
CA CYS A 97 8.41 -1.64 8.67
C CYS A 97 7.54 -0.49 8.13
N LEU A 98 7.95 0.73 8.38
CA LEU A 98 7.47 1.92 7.70
C LEU A 98 8.61 2.44 6.81
N LYS A 99 8.30 2.72 5.55
CA LYS A 99 9.32 3.10 4.56
C LYS A 99 8.89 4.33 3.76
N GLY A 100 9.83 5.26 3.61
CA GLY A 100 9.76 6.31 2.59
C GLY A 100 10.09 5.78 1.19
N GLY A 101 10.28 6.66 0.23
CA GLY A 101 10.62 6.30 -1.14
C GLY A 101 12.06 5.81 -1.26
N LEU A 102 12.30 4.73 -2.00
CA LEU A 102 13.63 4.33 -2.44
C LEU A 102 13.73 4.54 -3.94
N ALA A 103 14.70 5.34 -4.37
CA ALA A 103 14.99 5.58 -5.77
C ALA A 103 15.38 4.26 -6.47
N THR A 104 14.96 4.12 -7.71
CA THR A 104 15.40 3.01 -8.56
C THR A 104 16.14 3.61 -9.75
N PRO A 105 17.47 3.51 -9.82
CA PRO A 105 18.24 4.03 -10.94
C PRO A 105 17.80 3.39 -12.26
N VAL A 106 17.76 4.18 -13.33
CA VAL A 106 17.49 3.70 -14.69
C VAL A 106 18.79 3.29 -15.34
N GLY A 107 18.91 2.05 -15.80
CA GLY A 107 20.11 1.49 -16.41
C GLY A 107 21.17 1.05 -15.38
N GLY A 108 22.35 0.68 -15.87
CA GLY A 108 23.52 0.39 -15.00
C GLY A 108 23.54 -0.97 -14.29
N GLY A 109 22.58 -1.86 -14.53
CA GLY A 109 22.58 -3.22 -13.97
C GLY A 109 22.34 -3.30 -12.46
N VAL A 110 21.88 -2.20 -11.84
CA VAL A 110 21.51 -2.18 -10.41
C VAL A 110 20.08 -2.65 -10.26
N SER A 111 19.86 -3.74 -9.53
CA SER A 111 18.52 -4.22 -9.23
C SER A 111 17.81 -3.29 -8.25
N SER A 112 16.51 -3.07 -8.45
CA SER A 112 15.70 -2.27 -7.53
C SER A 112 15.70 -2.85 -6.12
N LEU A 113 16.10 -2.03 -5.13
CA LEU A 113 16.04 -2.42 -3.72
C LEU A 113 14.61 -2.67 -3.24
N ASN A 114 13.63 -1.99 -3.83
CA ASN A 114 12.22 -2.25 -3.56
C ASN A 114 11.84 -3.68 -3.97
N VAL A 115 12.30 -4.15 -5.11
CA VAL A 115 12.07 -5.54 -5.57
C VAL A 115 12.81 -6.53 -4.69
N GLN A 116 14.05 -6.22 -4.30
CA GLN A 116 14.83 -7.06 -3.39
C GLN A 116 14.13 -7.21 -2.03
N LEU A 117 13.68 -6.11 -1.43
CA LEU A 117 12.97 -6.13 -0.14
C LEU A 117 11.72 -7.01 -0.19
N ARG A 118 10.94 -6.91 -1.28
CA ARG A 118 9.73 -7.71 -1.48
C ARG A 118 10.02 -9.20 -1.57
N LYS A 119 11.09 -9.57 -2.26
CA LYS A 119 11.51 -10.96 -2.41
C LYS A 119 12.09 -11.55 -1.13
N GLU A 120 13.00 -10.84 -0.47
CA GLU A 120 13.67 -11.28 0.77
C GLU A 120 12.70 -11.48 1.95
N LEU A 121 11.63 -10.70 1.99
CA LEU A 121 10.61 -10.77 3.04
C LEU A 121 9.33 -11.48 2.58
N ASP A 122 9.30 -12.03 1.36
CA ASP A 122 8.13 -12.66 0.72
C ASP A 122 6.84 -11.81 0.83
N LEU A 123 6.97 -10.50 0.52
CA LEU A 123 5.86 -9.56 0.53
C LEU A 123 5.01 -9.74 -0.75
N TYR A 124 4.21 -10.77 -0.79
CA TYR A 124 3.57 -11.26 -2.01
C TYR A 124 2.39 -10.43 -2.49
N ALA A 125 1.78 -9.61 -1.63
CA ALA A 125 0.67 -8.75 -1.99
C ALA A 125 0.99 -7.29 -1.70
N SER A 126 0.82 -6.42 -2.69
CA SER A 126 0.82 -4.97 -2.52
C SER A 126 -0.61 -4.47 -2.50
N LEU A 127 -0.93 -3.66 -1.51
CA LEU A 127 -2.24 -3.07 -1.26
C LEU A 127 -2.16 -1.56 -1.43
N VAL A 128 -3.01 -0.99 -2.29
CA VAL A 128 -3.16 0.46 -2.47
C VAL A 128 -4.62 0.84 -2.35
N ASN A 129 -4.92 1.73 -1.42
CA ASN A 129 -6.26 2.27 -1.23
C ASN A 129 -6.39 3.61 -1.97
N CYS A 130 -7.22 3.66 -3.00
CA CYS A 130 -7.46 4.83 -3.83
C CYS A 130 -8.89 5.35 -3.60
N PHE A 131 -9.02 6.43 -2.86
CA PHE A 131 -10.33 7.01 -2.50
C PHE A 131 -10.30 8.53 -2.53
N ASN A 132 -11.44 9.13 -2.83
CA ASN A 132 -11.56 10.58 -2.77
C ASN A 132 -11.46 11.09 -1.33
N LEU A 133 -10.60 12.06 -1.10
CA LEU A 133 -10.61 12.85 0.12
C LEU A 133 -11.56 14.03 -0.03
N ARG A 134 -12.44 14.20 0.96
CA ARG A 134 -13.38 15.32 0.99
C ARG A 134 -12.62 16.65 0.92
N GLY A 135 -13.12 17.55 0.08
CA GLY A 135 -12.53 18.88 -0.11
C GLY A 135 -11.47 18.95 -1.22
N LEU A 136 -10.93 17.82 -1.70
CA LEU A 136 -10.06 17.84 -2.88
C LEU A 136 -10.89 17.88 -4.17
N PRO A 137 -10.62 18.81 -5.10
CA PRO A 137 -11.25 18.83 -6.40
C PRO A 137 -10.70 17.66 -7.25
N THR A 138 -11.56 16.71 -7.58
CA THR A 138 -11.23 15.59 -8.47
C THR A 138 -12.26 15.52 -9.60
N ARG A 139 -11.85 14.98 -10.75
CA ARG A 139 -12.76 14.79 -11.90
C ARG A 139 -13.92 13.85 -11.58
N HIS A 140 -13.65 12.79 -10.83
CA HIS A 140 -14.63 11.81 -10.41
C HIS A 140 -14.84 11.90 -8.90
N GLN A 141 -16.08 11.70 -8.48
CA GLN A 141 -16.47 11.61 -7.08
C GLN A 141 -16.88 10.18 -6.75
N ASN A 142 -16.91 9.84 -5.47
CA ASN A 142 -17.25 8.49 -4.98
C ASN A 142 -16.31 7.38 -5.48
N VAL A 143 -15.05 7.73 -5.74
CA VAL A 143 -14.00 6.75 -6.01
C VAL A 143 -13.58 6.13 -4.68
N ASP A 144 -13.63 4.82 -4.60
CA ASP A 144 -13.17 4.04 -3.44
C ASP A 144 -12.72 2.65 -3.93
N ILE A 145 -11.49 2.58 -4.43
CA ILE A 145 -10.91 1.43 -5.11
C ILE A 145 -9.76 0.88 -4.27
N VAL A 146 -9.74 -0.42 -4.10
CA VAL A 146 -8.61 -1.12 -3.50
C VAL A 146 -7.91 -1.94 -4.58
N VAL A 147 -6.65 -1.64 -4.84
CA VAL A 147 -5.83 -2.39 -5.79
C VAL A 147 -4.93 -3.35 -5.03
N ILE A 148 -5.10 -4.63 -5.28
CA ILE A 148 -4.28 -5.71 -4.73
C ILE A 148 -3.47 -6.30 -5.88
N ARG A 149 -2.15 -6.13 -5.78
CA ARG A 149 -1.18 -6.48 -6.81
C ARG A 149 -0.32 -7.65 -6.34
N GLU A 150 -0.14 -8.65 -7.19
CA GLU A 150 0.94 -9.62 -7.01
C GLU A 150 2.29 -8.88 -7.05
N ASN A 151 3.24 -9.25 -6.19
CA ASN A 151 4.37 -8.37 -5.90
C ASN A 151 5.75 -9.05 -5.94
N THR A 152 5.81 -10.34 -6.27
CA THR A 152 7.05 -11.14 -6.19
C THR A 152 7.50 -11.77 -7.51
N GLU A 153 6.61 -11.90 -8.48
CA GLU A 153 6.89 -12.54 -9.78
C GLU A 153 6.49 -11.64 -10.97
N GLY A 154 6.27 -12.21 -12.13
CA GLY A 154 5.94 -11.51 -13.37
C GLY A 154 7.15 -10.83 -13.98
N GLU A 155 6.94 -9.70 -14.62
CA GLU A 155 7.97 -8.90 -15.31
C GLU A 155 8.99 -8.31 -14.33
N TYR A 156 8.61 -8.13 -13.06
CA TYR A 156 9.50 -7.64 -11.99
C TYR A 156 10.44 -8.72 -11.45
N SER A 157 10.39 -9.95 -11.99
CA SER A 157 11.37 -11.00 -11.65
C SER A 157 12.81 -10.63 -12.06
N GLY A 158 12.97 -9.70 -13.02
CA GLY A 158 14.27 -9.26 -13.50
C GLY A 158 14.97 -10.34 -14.35
N LEU A 159 14.21 -11.25 -14.93
CA LEU A 159 14.71 -12.31 -15.81
C LEU A 159 14.84 -11.76 -17.24
N GLU A 160 15.92 -11.05 -17.48
CA GLU A 160 16.24 -10.46 -18.78
C GLU A 160 17.64 -10.91 -19.22
N HIS A 161 17.80 -11.18 -20.50
CA HIS A 161 19.10 -11.52 -21.09
C HIS A 161 19.21 -11.11 -22.55
N GLU A 162 20.38 -10.73 -22.96
CA GLU A 162 20.70 -10.46 -24.36
C GLU A 162 21.09 -11.79 -25.03
N VAL A 163 20.23 -12.27 -25.94
CA VAL A 163 20.42 -13.53 -26.65
C VAL A 163 21.52 -13.40 -27.69
N VAL A 164 21.51 -12.33 -28.45
CA VAL A 164 22.56 -11.88 -29.37
C VAL A 164 22.61 -10.35 -29.34
N PRO A 165 23.69 -9.69 -29.75
CA PRO A 165 23.79 -8.24 -29.74
C PRO A 165 22.58 -7.56 -30.38
N GLY A 166 21.87 -6.73 -29.59
CA GLY A 166 20.69 -5.99 -30.01
C GLY A 166 19.36 -6.78 -29.94
N VAL A 167 19.37 -8.01 -29.37
CA VAL A 167 18.15 -8.80 -29.10
C VAL A 167 18.07 -9.17 -27.64
N VAL A 168 17.14 -8.57 -26.93
CA VAL A 168 16.91 -8.82 -25.50
C VAL A 168 15.60 -9.56 -25.30
N GLU A 169 15.63 -10.59 -24.49
CA GLU A 169 14.44 -11.31 -24.03
C GLU A 169 14.16 -10.98 -22.56
N SER A 170 12.87 -10.77 -22.24
CA SER A 170 12.39 -10.59 -20.87
C SER A 170 11.33 -11.66 -20.59
N LEU A 171 11.51 -12.40 -19.49
CA LEU A 171 10.63 -13.50 -19.12
C LEU A 171 9.60 -13.03 -18.09
N LYS A 172 8.33 -13.14 -18.44
CA LYS A 172 7.21 -13.05 -17.52
C LYS A 172 6.92 -14.44 -16.94
N VAL A 173 7.24 -14.63 -15.67
CA VAL A 173 6.96 -15.89 -14.96
C VAL A 173 5.72 -15.74 -14.11
N ILE A 174 4.72 -16.59 -14.30
CA ILE A 174 3.49 -16.65 -13.53
C ILE A 174 3.34 -18.06 -12.97
N THR A 175 3.18 -18.18 -11.65
CA THR A 175 2.97 -19.47 -11.00
C THR A 175 1.57 -19.57 -10.41
N LYS A 176 1.05 -20.80 -10.36
CA LYS A 176 -0.24 -21.07 -9.71
C LYS A 176 -0.22 -20.68 -8.24
N PHE A 177 0.89 -20.99 -7.57
CA PHE A 177 1.07 -20.69 -6.14
C PHE A 177 0.93 -19.17 -5.84
N CYS A 178 1.65 -18.32 -6.56
CA CYS A 178 1.60 -16.87 -6.36
C CYS A 178 0.24 -16.29 -6.77
N SER A 179 -0.34 -16.79 -7.87
CA SER A 179 -1.65 -16.36 -8.35
C SER A 179 -2.78 -16.72 -7.36
N GLU A 180 -2.77 -17.94 -6.80
CA GLU A 180 -3.77 -18.35 -5.81
C GLU A 180 -3.65 -17.56 -4.50
N ARG A 181 -2.43 -17.30 -4.01
CA ARG A 181 -2.25 -16.59 -2.73
C ARG A 181 -2.64 -15.12 -2.83
N VAL A 182 -2.34 -14.43 -3.92
CA VAL A 182 -2.77 -13.03 -4.09
C VAL A 182 -4.27 -12.94 -4.33
N ALA A 183 -4.85 -13.85 -5.11
CA ALA A 183 -6.30 -13.94 -5.27
C ALA A 183 -7.00 -14.20 -3.92
N LYS A 184 -6.52 -15.15 -3.14
CA LYS A 184 -7.04 -15.42 -1.80
C LYS A 184 -6.97 -14.18 -0.91
N TYR A 185 -5.84 -13.47 -0.90
CA TYR A 185 -5.70 -12.22 -0.15
C TYR A 185 -6.76 -11.19 -0.58
N ALA A 186 -7.01 -11.04 -1.89
CA ALA A 186 -8.00 -10.09 -2.40
C ALA A 186 -9.44 -10.43 -1.96
N PHE A 187 -9.81 -11.70 -1.99
CA PHE A 187 -11.14 -12.13 -1.54
C PHE A 187 -11.29 -12.07 -0.03
N GLU A 188 -10.27 -12.43 0.74
CA GLU A 188 -10.27 -12.29 2.21
C GLU A 188 -10.35 -10.82 2.60
N TYR A 189 -9.57 -9.94 1.94
CA TYR A 189 -9.66 -8.51 2.16
C TYR A 189 -11.07 -7.99 1.88
N ALA A 190 -11.66 -8.37 0.74
CA ALA A 190 -13.00 -7.97 0.38
C ALA A 190 -14.03 -8.43 1.43
N TYR A 191 -13.95 -9.67 1.87
CA TYR A 191 -14.85 -10.24 2.88
C TYR A 191 -14.74 -9.51 4.22
N LEU A 192 -13.52 -9.32 4.73
CA LEU A 192 -13.27 -8.70 6.03
C LEU A 192 -13.60 -7.20 6.07
N ASN A 193 -13.50 -6.52 4.93
CA ASN A 193 -13.78 -5.08 4.82
C ASN A 193 -15.15 -4.77 4.21
N ASN A 194 -16.06 -5.75 4.17
CA ASN A 194 -17.42 -5.59 3.62
C ASN A 194 -17.47 -5.08 2.17
N ARG A 195 -16.42 -5.34 1.39
CA ARG A 195 -16.36 -5.06 -0.04
C ARG A 195 -17.27 -6.05 -0.78
N LYS A 196 -17.82 -5.65 -1.90
CA LYS A 196 -18.88 -6.40 -2.60
C LYS A 196 -18.39 -7.10 -3.86
N THR A 197 -17.34 -6.57 -4.48
CA THR A 197 -16.90 -7.02 -5.80
C THR A 197 -15.39 -7.17 -5.84
N VAL A 198 -14.91 -8.28 -6.40
CA VAL A 198 -13.50 -8.47 -6.78
C VAL A 198 -13.42 -8.56 -8.29
N THR A 199 -12.61 -7.70 -8.91
CA THR A 199 -12.36 -7.69 -10.36
C THR A 199 -10.93 -8.16 -10.64
N ALA A 200 -10.78 -9.29 -11.34
CA ALA A 200 -9.48 -9.77 -11.82
C ALA A 200 -9.12 -9.05 -13.12
N VAL A 201 -7.96 -8.39 -13.13
CA VAL A 201 -7.45 -7.67 -14.31
C VAL A 201 -6.34 -8.48 -14.96
N HIS A 202 -6.45 -8.73 -16.26
CA HIS A 202 -5.59 -9.66 -17.00
C HIS A 202 -5.47 -9.31 -18.49
N LYS A 203 -4.59 -10.01 -19.20
CA LYS A 203 -4.47 -9.99 -20.68
C LYS A 203 -4.51 -11.42 -21.26
N ALA A 204 -5.34 -12.29 -20.69
CA ALA A 204 -5.41 -13.72 -21.04
C ALA A 204 -5.89 -14.00 -22.48
N ASN A 205 -6.47 -13.02 -23.18
CA ASN A 205 -6.78 -13.11 -24.61
C ASN A 205 -5.52 -13.15 -25.49
N ILE A 206 -4.41 -12.59 -25.03
CA ILE A 206 -3.10 -12.59 -25.69
C ILE A 206 -2.15 -13.56 -24.97
N MET A 207 -1.91 -13.37 -23.67
CA MET A 207 -1.04 -14.22 -22.85
C MET A 207 -1.83 -15.41 -22.31
N LYS A 208 -2.21 -16.32 -23.21
CA LYS A 208 -3.14 -17.41 -22.92
C LYS A 208 -2.67 -18.37 -21.83
N LEU A 209 -1.36 -18.59 -21.71
CA LEU A 209 -0.79 -19.47 -20.67
C LEU A 209 -0.51 -18.69 -19.38
N ALA A 210 0.27 -17.62 -19.45
CA ALA A 210 0.67 -16.88 -18.24
C ALA A 210 -0.52 -16.19 -17.55
N ASP A 211 -1.19 -15.25 -18.21
CA ASP A 211 -2.35 -14.57 -17.66
C ASP A 211 -3.58 -15.50 -17.57
N GLY A 212 -3.64 -16.53 -18.44
CA GLY A 212 -4.65 -17.59 -18.34
C GLY A 212 -4.56 -18.36 -17.03
N LEU A 213 -3.35 -18.70 -16.56
CA LEU A 213 -3.13 -19.34 -15.27
C LEU A 213 -3.54 -18.44 -14.10
N PHE A 214 -3.18 -17.14 -14.16
CA PHE A 214 -3.60 -16.16 -13.16
C PHE A 214 -5.14 -16.08 -13.09
N LEU A 215 -5.80 -15.94 -14.24
CA LEU A 215 -7.24 -15.84 -14.33
C LEU A 215 -7.95 -17.09 -13.79
N GLU A 216 -7.47 -18.28 -14.17
CA GLU A 216 -8.02 -19.55 -13.66
C GLU A 216 -7.85 -19.66 -12.14
N SER A 217 -6.69 -19.27 -11.60
CA SER A 217 -6.47 -19.23 -10.15
C SER A 217 -7.45 -18.29 -9.44
N CYS A 218 -7.75 -17.13 -10.02
CA CYS A 218 -8.76 -16.21 -9.49
C CYS A 218 -10.16 -16.84 -9.50
N ARG A 219 -10.54 -17.54 -10.57
CA ARG A 219 -11.82 -18.26 -10.68
C ARG A 219 -11.97 -19.36 -9.62
N GLU A 220 -10.90 -20.13 -9.42
CA GLU A 220 -10.89 -21.21 -8.40
C GLU A 220 -11.04 -20.65 -6.98
N VAL A 221 -10.39 -19.54 -6.69
CA VAL A 221 -10.53 -18.85 -5.39
C VAL A 221 -11.92 -18.25 -5.25
N ALA A 222 -12.46 -17.61 -6.28
CA ALA A 222 -13.80 -16.98 -6.26
C ALA A 222 -14.91 -17.96 -5.86
N LYS A 223 -14.84 -19.23 -6.29
CA LYS A 223 -15.80 -20.28 -5.91
C LYS A 223 -15.92 -20.48 -4.39
N LYS A 224 -14.89 -20.12 -3.62
CA LYS A 224 -14.87 -20.24 -2.15
C LYS A 224 -15.52 -19.05 -1.43
N TYR A 225 -15.84 -17.97 -2.17
CA TYR A 225 -16.41 -16.74 -1.62
C TYR A 225 -17.73 -16.34 -2.32
N PRO A 226 -18.79 -17.17 -2.20
CA PRO A 226 -20.05 -16.98 -2.96
C PRO A 226 -20.78 -15.66 -2.62
N GLY A 227 -20.45 -15.02 -1.49
CA GLY A 227 -21.01 -13.73 -1.09
C GLY A 227 -20.33 -12.52 -1.74
N ILE A 228 -19.25 -12.72 -2.50
CA ILE A 228 -18.51 -11.66 -3.19
C ILE A 228 -18.71 -11.82 -4.69
N LYS A 229 -19.18 -10.75 -5.35
CA LYS A 229 -19.32 -10.75 -6.81
C LYS A 229 -17.93 -10.79 -7.45
N TYR A 230 -17.72 -11.72 -8.37
CA TYR A 230 -16.49 -11.85 -9.14
C TYR A 230 -16.69 -11.31 -10.56
N ASN A 231 -15.77 -10.46 -10.99
CA ASN A 231 -15.70 -9.93 -12.35
C ASN A 231 -14.32 -10.15 -12.94
N GLU A 232 -14.24 -10.17 -14.27
CA GLU A 232 -13.00 -10.26 -15.03
C GLU A 232 -12.92 -9.10 -16.02
N MET A 233 -11.74 -8.52 -16.18
CA MET A 233 -11.56 -7.42 -17.11
C MET A 233 -10.19 -7.46 -17.77
N ILE A 234 -10.17 -7.31 -19.10
CA ILE A 234 -8.93 -7.15 -19.86
C ILE A 234 -8.29 -5.80 -19.51
N VAL A 235 -6.98 -5.76 -19.31
CA VAL A 235 -6.26 -4.61 -18.75
C VAL A 235 -6.42 -3.32 -19.56
N ASP A 236 -6.46 -3.38 -20.89
CA ASP A 236 -6.71 -2.21 -21.74
C ASP A 236 -8.13 -1.65 -21.57
N ASN A 237 -9.14 -2.52 -21.49
CA ASN A 237 -10.50 -2.10 -21.12
C ASN A 237 -10.55 -1.55 -19.70
N CYS A 238 -9.85 -2.17 -18.77
CA CYS A 238 -9.73 -1.68 -17.40
C CYS A 238 -9.16 -0.26 -17.34
N SER A 239 -8.09 0.03 -18.09
CA SER A 239 -7.46 1.35 -18.17
C SER A 239 -8.44 2.40 -18.70
N MET A 240 -9.19 2.09 -19.77
CA MET A 240 -10.23 2.97 -20.30
C MET A 240 -11.36 3.19 -19.28
N GLN A 241 -11.82 2.12 -18.64
CA GLN A 241 -12.94 2.16 -17.67
C GLN A 241 -12.55 2.91 -16.39
N LEU A 242 -11.32 2.81 -15.91
CA LEU A 242 -10.83 3.60 -14.77
C LEU A 242 -10.95 5.09 -15.03
N VAL A 243 -10.60 5.57 -16.23
CA VAL A 243 -10.68 6.98 -16.59
C VAL A 243 -12.12 7.44 -16.84
N SER A 244 -12.96 6.59 -17.42
CA SER A 244 -14.33 6.96 -17.80
C SER A 244 -15.36 6.72 -16.71
N LYS A 245 -15.22 5.66 -15.91
CA LYS A 245 -16.21 5.21 -14.92
C LYS A 245 -15.56 4.48 -13.73
N PRO A 246 -14.70 5.15 -12.94
CA PRO A 246 -13.94 4.52 -11.85
C PRO A 246 -14.81 3.99 -10.71
N GLU A 247 -15.98 4.57 -10.47
CA GLU A 247 -16.90 4.21 -9.39
C GLU A 247 -17.47 2.79 -9.49
N GLN A 248 -17.28 2.11 -10.63
CA GLN A 248 -17.70 0.72 -10.79
C GLN A 248 -16.74 -0.29 -10.13
N PHE A 249 -15.50 0.14 -9.84
CA PHE A 249 -14.49 -0.72 -9.24
C PHE A 249 -14.56 -0.66 -7.72
N ASP A 250 -14.35 -1.81 -7.08
CA ASP A 250 -14.32 -1.97 -5.62
C ASP A 250 -12.97 -2.55 -5.21
N VAL A 251 -12.76 -3.86 -5.27
CA VAL A 251 -11.45 -4.49 -5.11
C VAL A 251 -10.98 -5.00 -6.47
N MET A 252 -9.74 -4.71 -6.80
CA MET A 252 -9.11 -5.16 -8.04
C MET A 252 -7.93 -6.06 -7.69
N VAL A 253 -7.83 -7.22 -8.32
CA VAL A 253 -6.68 -8.13 -8.18
C VAL A 253 -5.96 -8.25 -9.52
N THR A 254 -4.63 -8.12 -9.49
CA THR A 254 -3.83 -7.96 -10.70
C THR A 254 -2.50 -8.71 -10.63
N PRO A 255 -1.94 -9.14 -11.78
CA PRO A 255 -0.51 -9.45 -11.90
C PRO A 255 0.36 -8.22 -11.59
N ASN A 256 1.65 -8.44 -11.47
CA ASN A 256 2.60 -7.46 -10.96
C ASN A 256 2.65 -6.15 -11.77
N LEU A 257 3.03 -6.19 -13.02
CA LEU A 257 3.18 -4.98 -13.85
C LEU A 257 1.86 -4.22 -14.01
N TYR A 258 0.78 -4.93 -14.34
CA TYR A 258 -0.53 -4.27 -14.52
C TYR A 258 -1.00 -3.62 -13.24
N GLY A 259 -0.77 -4.24 -12.08
CA GLY A 259 -1.15 -3.70 -10.79
C GLY A 259 -0.46 -2.39 -10.47
N ASN A 260 0.81 -2.23 -10.87
CA ASN A 260 1.49 -0.95 -10.71
C ASN A 260 0.85 0.15 -11.56
N LEU A 261 0.52 -0.14 -12.83
CA LEU A 261 -0.11 0.82 -13.72
C LEU A 261 -1.52 1.19 -13.24
N VAL A 262 -2.32 0.18 -12.88
CA VAL A 262 -3.69 0.34 -12.37
C VAL A 262 -3.70 1.16 -11.08
N ALA A 263 -2.82 0.86 -10.13
CA ALA A 263 -2.74 1.57 -8.85
C ALA A 263 -2.37 3.05 -9.03
N ASN A 264 -1.36 3.36 -9.87
CA ASN A 264 -0.98 4.75 -10.14
C ASN A 264 -2.08 5.51 -10.91
N THR A 265 -2.78 4.85 -11.84
CA THR A 265 -3.92 5.46 -12.54
C THR A 265 -5.08 5.73 -11.58
N ALA A 266 -5.44 4.77 -10.73
CA ALA A 266 -6.49 4.93 -9.74
C ALA A 266 -6.14 6.04 -8.72
N ALA A 267 -4.87 6.11 -8.29
CA ALA A 267 -4.39 7.18 -7.43
C ALA A 267 -4.53 8.56 -8.08
N GLY A 268 -4.13 8.70 -9.35
CA GLY A 268 -4.28 9.94 -10.11
C GLY A 268 -5.74 10.40 -10.24
N ILE A 269 -6.67 9.46 -10.41
CA ILE A 269 -8.12 9.74 -10.48
C ILE A 269 -8.68 10.17 -9.11
N ALA A 270 -8.18 9.59 -8.02
CA ALA A 270 -8.71 9.78 -6.68
C ALA A 270 -8.16 11.03 -5.95
N GLY A 271 -7.10 11.67 -6.47
CA GLY A 271 -6.56 12.90 -5.88
C GLY A 271 -5.03 13.01 -5.91
N GLY A 272 -4.35 12.02 -6.47
CA GLY A 272 -2.90 11.99 -6.61
C GLY A 272 -2.20 11.02 -5.69
N THR A 273 -0.96 10.71 -6.02
CA THR A 273 -0.15 9.72 -5.31
C THR A 273 0.22 10.15 -3.89
N GLY A 274 0.30 11.48 -3.66
CA GLY A 274 0.65 12.07 -2.36
C GLY A 274 -0.39 11.88 -1.26
N VAL A 275 -1.57 11.34 -1.59
CA VAL A 275 -2.66 11.11 -0.61
C VAL A 275 -3.13 9.65 -0.56
N MET A 276 -2.53 8.74 -1.32
CA MET A 276 -2.94 7.34 -1.37
C MET A 276 -2.08 6.46 -0.47
N PRO A 277 -2.67 5.85 0.56
CA PRO A 277 -1.95 4.93 1.44
C PRO A 277 -1.76 3.56 0.81
N GLY A 278 -0.74 2.87 1.27
CA GLY A 278 -0.47 1.52 0.84
C GLY A 278 0.44 0.73 1.77
N GLY A 279 0.63 -0.52 1.40
CA GLY A 279 1.53 -1.43 2.10
C GLY A 279 1.77 -2.69 1.28
N ASN A 280 2.84 -3.36 1.63
CA ASN A 280 3.20 -4.67 1.07
C ASN A 280 3.13 -5.70 2.19
N VAL A 281 2.44 -6.79 1.95
CA VAL A 281 2.15 -7.80 2.98
C VAL A 281 2.69 -9.15 2.56
N GLY A 282 3.33 -9.81 3.50
CA GLY A 282 3.74 -11.20 3.43
C GLY A 282 3.01 -12.06 4.46
N ALA A 283 3.47 -13.29 4.61
CA ALA A 283 2.93 -14.20 5.64
C ALA A 283 3.30 -13.75 7.06
N ASP A 284 4.51 -13.22 7.23
CA ASP A 284 5.08 -12.90 8.54
C ASP A 284 5.44 -11.42 8.71
N ASN A 285 5.59 -10.68 7.63
CA ASN A 285 6.08 -9.30 7.64
C ASN A 285 5.17 -8.38 6.84
N ALA A 286 5.13 -7.11 7.22
CA ALA A 286 4.45 -6.07 6.47
C ALA A 286 5.34 -4.81 6.36
N VAL A 287 5.32 -4.17 5.18
CA VAL A 287 6.02 -2.91 4.93
C VAL A 287 5.00 -1.89 4.45
N PHE A 288 4.81 -0.84 5.23
CA PHE A 288 3.91 0.25 4.90
C PHE A 288 4.67 1.38 4.22
N GLU A 289 4.12 1.91 3.17
CA GLU A 289 4.70 2.99 2.38
C GLU A 289 3.61 3.75 1.63
N GLN A 290 3.93 4.86 0.98
CA GLN A 290 3.04 5.52 0.04
C GLN A 290 2.55 4.48 -0.99
N GLY A 291 1.24 4.39 -1.22
CA GLY A 291 0.65 3.30 -1.99
C GLY A 291 0.99 3.33 -3.47
N ALA A 292 0.96 4.50 -4.09
CA ALA A 292 1.33 4.68 -5.48
C ALA A 292 2.81 5.04 -5.62
N SER A 293 3.50 4.42 -6.58
CA SER A 293 4.95 4.57 -6.73
C SER A 293 5.38 5.85 -7.44
N ALA A 294 4.50 6.46 -8.25
CA ALA A 294 4.81 7.67 -8.98
C ALA A 294 5.04 8.85 -8.02
N GLY A 295 6.20 9.49 -8.13
CA GLY A 295 6.55 10.66 -7.31
C GLY A 295 6.92 10.35 -5.86
N ASN A 296 7.13 9.09 -5.48
CA ASN A 296 7.46 8.71 -4.09
C ASN A 296 8.85 9.17 -3.61
N VAL A 297 9.71 9.62 -4.51
CA VAL A 297 11.01 10.23 -4.19
C VAL A 297 10.93 11.76 -4.25
N GLY A 298 10.00 12.29 -5.06
CA GLY A 298 9.83 13.72 -5.27
C GLY A 298 10.92 14.35 -6.16
N SER A 299 10.80 15.64 -6.39
CA SER A 299 11.82 16.45 -7.07
C SER A 299 12.75 17.15 -6.08
N ASP A 300 13.96 17.48 -6.51
CA ASP A 300 14.93 18.22 -5.69
C ASP A 300 14.38 19.57 -5.20
N GLU A 301 13.51 20.20 -5.98
CA GLU A 301 12.86 21.45 -5.62
C GLU A 301 11.92 21.28 -4.42
N ILE A 302 11.04 20.26 -4.44
CA ILE A 302 10.12 19.94 -3.34
C ILE A 302 10.90 19.62 -2.06
N VAL A 303 12.01 18.88 -2.20
CA VAL A 303 12.88 18.53 -1.06
C VAL A 303 13.52 19.79 -0.46
N ARG A 304 14.10 20.64 -1.31
CA ARG A 304 14.76 21.89 -0.89
C ARG A 304 13.78 22.87 -0.22
N GLU A 305 12.57 22.99 -0.77
CA GLU A 305 11.53 23.87 -0.23
C GLU A 305 10.77 23.26 0.95
N LYS A 306 11.04 21.99 1.30
CA LYS A 306 10.35 21.24 2.36
C LYS A 306 8.82 21.21 2.18
N LYS A 307 8.37 21.04 0.95
CA LYS A 307 6.95 21.06 0.55
C LYS A 307 6.42 19.64 0.18
N ALA A 308 7.07 18.58 0.66
CA ALA A 308 6.61 17.23 0.46
C ALA A 308 5.27 16.98 1.17
N ASN A 309 4.35 16.31 0.50
CA ASN A 309 3.06 15.93 1.07
C ASN A 309 3.21 14.73 2.02
N PRO A 310 2.93 14.86 3.33
CA PRO A 310 3.07 13.77 4.28
C PRO A 310 1.83 12.85 4.35
N VAL A 311 0.73 13.23 3.70
CA VAL A 311 -0.60 12.62 3.88
C VAL A 311 -0.61 11.14 3.53
N ALA A 312 -0.02 10.74 2.39
CA ALA A 312 0.00 9.34 1.99
C ALA A 312 0.71 8.46 3.02
N LEU A 313 1.86 8.89 3.55
CA LEU A 313 2.60 8.12 4.55
C LEU A 313 1.92 8.14 5.92
N LEU A 314 1.28 9.24 6.32
CA LEU A 314 0.46 9.29 7.54
C LEU A 314 -0.74 8.35 7.46
N LEU A 315 -1.44 8.29 6.34
CA LEU A 315 -2.53 7.34 6.12
C LEU A 315 -2.02 5.88 6.06
N SER A 316 -0.85 5.65 5.47
CA SER A 316 -0.18 4.34 5.51
C SER A 316 0.19 3.93 6.93
N SER A 317 0.59 4.92 7.75
CA SER A 317 0.86 4.70 9.18
C SER A 317 -0.42 4.38 9.97
N ALA A 318 -1.57 4.93 9.57
CA ALA A 318 -2.85 4.50 10.15
C ALA A 318 -3.17 3.03 9.79
N MET A 319 -2.86 2.59 8.55
CA MET A 319 -2.95 1.17 8.17
C MET A 319 -1.98 0.31 9.02
N MET A 320 -0.75 0.77 9.24
CA MET A 320 0.24 0.13 10.10
C MET A 320 -0.26 -0.01 11.54
N LEU A 321 -0.85 1.04 12.11
CA LEU A 321 -1.41 1.01 13.46
C LEU A 321 -2.56 -0.01 13.59
N ARG A 322 -3.44 -0.11 12.58
CA ARG A 322 -4.46 -1.17 12.53
C ARG A 322 -3.85 -2.55 12.46
N HIS A 323 -2.81 -2.73 11.66
CA HIS A 323 -2.06 -3.99 11.58
C HIS A 323 -1.42 -4.37 12.93
N LEU A 324 -0.90 -3.40 13.67
CA LEU A 324 -0.34 -3.57 15.02
C LEU A 324 -1.41 -3.71 16.12
N GLN A 325 -2.69 -3.74 15.77
CA GLN A 325 -3.83 -3.83 16.68
C GLN A 325 -4.04 -2.60 17.58
N PHE A 326 -3.73 -1.41 17.05
CA PHE A 326 -4.01 -0.11 17.66
C PHE A 326 -5.09 0.68 16.88
N PRO A 327 -6.31 0.15 16.70
CA PRO A 327 -7.33 0.75 15.84
C PRO A 327 -7.77 2.14 16.30
N SER A 328 -7.82 2.41 17.60
CA SER A 328 -8.22 3.73 18.12
C SER A 328 -7.23 4.84 17.73
N PHE A 329 -5.95 4.55 17.75
CA PHE A 329 -4.91 5.47 17.27
C PHE A 329 -4.99 5.66 15.76
N ALA A 330 -5.21 4.58 15.01
CA ALA A 330 -5.38 4.64 13.57
C ALA A 330 -6.58 5.51 13.16
N ASP A 331 -7.73 5.33 13.80
CA ASP A 331 -8.95 6.08 13.50
C ASP A 331 -8.79 7.58 13.85
N ARG A 332 -8.13 7.88 14.96
CA ARG A 332 -7.82 9.24 15.38
C ARG A 332 -6.89 9.94 14.38
N LEU A 333 -5.81 9.28 13.96
CA LEU A 333 -4.89 9.79 12.94
C LEU A 333 -5.60 10.04 11.62
N GLU A 334 -6.31 9.04 11.13
CA GLU A 334 -7.01 9.12 9.84
C GLU A 334 -8.07 10.23 9.85
N THR A 335 -8.79 10.41 10.95
CA THR A 335 -9.78 11.47 11.12
C THR A 335 -9.13 12.84 11.07
N ALA A 336 -8.04 13.05 11.82
CA ALA A 336 -7.31 14.33 11.84
C ALA A 336 -6.76 14.68 10.44
N VAL A 337 -6.13 13.72 9.74
CA VAL A 337 -5.63 13.93 8.37
C VAL A 337 -6.76 14.30 7.42
N LYS A 338 -7.87 13.56 7.44
CA LYS A 338 -9.03 13.82 6.56
C LYS A 338 -9.67 15.18 6.85
N GLN A 339 -9.72 15.60 8.11
CA GLN A 339 -10.25 16.89 8.50
C GLN A 339 -9.40 18.04 7.96
N VAL A 340 -8.07 18.02 8.17
CA VAL A 340 -7.16 19.05 7.68
C VAL A 340 -7.24 19.22 6.16
N ILE A 341 -7.28 18.10 5.43
CA ILE A 341 -7.42 18.14 3.97
C ILE A 341 -8.79 18.68 3.55
N ALA A 342 -9.87 18.31 4.26
CA ALA A 342 -11.22 18.79 3.97
C ALA A 342 -11.37 20.31 4.20
N GLU A 343 -10.75 20.86 5.23
CA GLU A 343 -10.74 22.30 5.52
C GLU A 343 -10.04 23.11 4.43
N GLY A 344 -9.05 22.52 3.75
CA GLY A 344 -8.40 23.10 2.58
C GLY A 344 -7.42 24.23 2.85
N LYS A 345 -7.19 24.59 4.10
CA LYS A 345 -6.29 25.67 4.51
C LYS A 345 -4.82 25.28 4.39
N TYR A 346 -4.48 24.05 4.77
CA TYR A 346 -3.11 23.52 4.77
C TYR A 346 -2.99 22.40 3.74
N ARG A 347 -2.52 22.76 2.55
CA ARG A 347 -2.28 21.82 1.43
C ARG A 347 -0.94 22.11 0.80
N THR A 348 -0.24 21.05 0.45
CA THR A 348 1.01 21.11 -0.30
C THR A 348 0.76 21.40 -1.79
N PRO A 349 1.80 21.78 -2.58
CA PRO A 349 1.65 22.17 -3.99
C PRO A 349 1.00 21.10 -4.89
N ASP A 350 1.24 19.82 -4.63
CA ASP A 350 0.60 18.70 -5.35
C ASP A 350 -0.93 18.65 -5.18
N LEU A 351 -1.46 19.30 -4.12
CA LEU A 351 -2.89 19.44 -3.85
C LEU A 351 -3.41 20.85 -4.17
N GLY A 352 -2.62 21.64 -4.88
CA GLY A 352 -2.98 23.02 -5.28
C GLY A 352 -2.85 24.08 -4.18
N GLY A 353 -2.15 23.75 -3.09
CA GLY A 353 -1.79 24.71 -2.02
C GLY A 353 -0.35 25.19 -2.13
N ASP A 354 0.15 25.80 -1.05
CA ASP A 354 1.54 26.28 -0.94
C ASP A 354 2.17 25.97 0.42
N SER A 355 1.50 25.14 1.22
CA SER A 355 1.98 24.79 2.56
C SER A 355 3.22 23.91 2.51
N THR A 356 4.09 24.14 3.47
CA THR A 356 5.23 23.26 3.76
C THR A 356 4.76 21.96 4.44
N THR A 357 5.61 20.94 4.41
CA THR A 357 5.37 19.69 5.15
C THR A 357 5.08 19.95 6.62
N GLN A 358 5.84 20.88 7.25
CA GLN A 358 5.69 21.17 8.67
C GLN A 358 4.35 21.85 8.99
N GLU A 359 3.89 22.80 8.19
CA GLU A 359 2.59 23.45 8.39
C GLU A 359 1.43 22.45 8.31
N VAL A 360 1.51 21.46 7.42
CA VAL A 360 0.53 20.36 7.35
C VAL A 360 0.60 19.48 8.61
N VAL A 361 1.80 19.14 9.08
CA VAL A 361 2.01 18.36 10.30
C VAL A 361 1.45 19.07 11.51
N ASP A 362 1.76 20.36 11.69
CA ASP A 362 1.28 21.18 12.82
C ASP A 362 -0.26 21.26 12.85
N ALA A 363 -0.90 21.41 11.68
CA ALA A 363 -2.35 21.41 11.55
C ALA A 363 -2.96 20.03 11.92
N ILE A 364 -2.33 18.94 11.50
CA ILE A 364 -2.78 17.59 11.85
C ILE A 364 -2.65 17.35 13.35
N ILE A 365 -1.51 17.71 13.96
CA ILE A 365 -1.30 17.60 15.39
C ILE A 365 -2.35 18.40 16.18
N ALA A 366 -2.66 19.62 15.75
CA ALA A 366 -3.72 20.43 16.36
C ALA A 366 -5.12 19.81 16.24
N SER A 367 -5.33 18.92 15.25
CA SER A 367 -6.61 18.23 14.99
C SER A 367 -6.70 16.85 15.66
N LEU A 368 -5.68 16.42 16.40
CA LEU A 368 -5.65 15.10 17.06
C LEU A 368 -6.51 15.00 18.35
N ASN A 369 -7.24 16.00 18.72
CA ASN A 369 -8.03 16.05 19.97
C ASN A 369 -9.23 15.13 20.01
#